data_91c7062190a1c499694ec95793e0e9c3
#
_entry.id   91c7062190a1c499694ec95793e0e9c3
#
_cell.length_a   1.000
_cell.length_b   1.000
_cell.length_c   1.000
_cell.angle_alpha   90.00
_cell.angle_beta   90.00
_cell.angle_gamma   90.00
#
_symmetry.space_group_name_H-M   'P 1'
#
loop_
_entity.id
_entity.type
_entity.pdbx_description
1 polymer ?
#
loop_
_entity_poly.entity_id
_entity_poly.type
_entity_poly.pdbx_seq_one_letter_code
_entity_poly.pdbx_strand_id
1 'polypeptide(L)'
;MADNRILASVNGINITAADVQSAIMGMGQRGQSLMNPQGEKMVLEQLINRALLLAAARKDLIEFDPEFKAQLAAVKDELMTKFEINRAIKDVKITDAEVKEYFDAHPEQFDRGATVNASHILVDSEDKANGIKAQLENGEVTFEEAAKRYSTCPSKENGGNLGEFGKGQMVKEFEDAAFALEPGKVSDPVKTQFGYHIIKVLSKSDSSALTFDEVKDQLKEELLADKQRKAYESRINQLKILFPVDRF
;
A
#
# COMPACT_ATOMS: atom_id res chain seq x y z
N MET A 1 25.18 -19.35 24.01
CA MET A 1 25.16 -20.77 23.60
C MET A 1 23.74 -21.25 23.73
N ALA A 2 23.24 -22.03 22.75
CA ALA A 2 21.87 -22.56 22.85
C ALA A 2 21.80 -23.55 24.04
N ASP A 3 20.73 -23.49 24.82
CA ASP A 3 20.50 -24.43 25.94
C ASP A 3 20.04 -25.79 25.37
N ASN A 4 21.00 -26.72 25.22
CA ASN A 4 20.76 -28.06 24.67
C ASN A 4 20.26 -29.07 25.73
N ARG A 5 19.79 -28.60 26.88
CA ARG A 5 19.22 -29.45 27.92
C ARG A 5 17.97 -30.14 27.37
N ILE A 6 17.97 -31.46 27.44
CA ILE A 6 16.84 -32.29 27.00
C ILE A 6 15.69 -32.11 27.99
N LEU A 7 14.52 -31.71 27.51
CA LEU A 7 13.31 -31.55 28.29
C LEU A 7 12.34 -32.73 28.14
N ALA A 8 12.34 -33.37 26.98
CA ALA A 8 11.57 -34.57 26.69
C ALA A 8 12.23 -35.41 25.61
N SER A 9 11.83 -36.68 25.51
CA SER A 9 12.24 -37.57 24.41
C SER A 9 11.03 -38.39 23.95
N VAL A 10 10.81 -38.42 22.64
CA VAL A 10 9.71 -39.16 22.00
C VAL A 10 10.29 -40.05 20.91
N ASN A 11 10.18 -41.36 21.06
CA ASN A 11 10.67 -42.35 20.08
C ASN A 11 12.13 -42.04 19.60
N GLY A 12 13.02 -41.73 20.57
CA GLY A 12 14.42 -41.41 20.29
C GLY A 12 14.70 -39.99 19.79
N ILE A 13 13.68 -39.18 19.56
CA ILE A 13 13.81 -37.77 19.19
C ILE A 13 13.79 -36.94 20.47
N ASN A 14 14.90 -36.24 20.75
CA ASN A 14 15.01 -35.36 21.90
C ASN A 14 14.42 -33.99 21.58
N ILE A 15 13.68 -33.44 22.53
CA ILE A 15 13.17 -32.07 22.53
C ILE A 15 13.94 -31.29 23.58
N THR A 16 14.65 -30.26 23.14
CA THR A 16 15.54 -29.47 23.99
C THR A 16 14.92 -28.14 24.40
N ALA A 17 15.51 -27.48 25.40
CA ALA A 17 15.15 -26.12 25.75
C ALA A 17 15.31 -25.13 24.57
N ALA A 18 16.34 -25.34 23.73
CA ALA A 18 16.54 -24.55 22.52
C ALA A 18 15.40 -24.74 21.50
N ASP A 19 14.83 -25.94 21.38
CA ASP A 19 13.68 -26.19 20.49
C ASP A 19 12.45 -25.43 20.97
N VAL A 20 12.19 -25.42 22.29
CA VAL A 20 11.08 -24.64 22.88
C VAL A 20 11.27 -23.17 22.62
N GLN A 21 12.45 -22.61 22.87
CA GLN A 21 12.74 -21.20 22.63
C GLN A 21 12.60 -20.84 21.14
N SER A 22 13.11 -21.68 20.24
CA SER A 22 13.00 -21.49 18.80
C SER A 22 11.55 -21.50 18.34
N ALA A 23 10.72 -22.39 18.89
CA ALA A 23 9.29 -22.44 18.59
C ALA A 23 8.58 -21.17 19.06
N ILE A 24 8.89 -20.69 20.28
CA ILE A 24 8.32 -19.43 20.81
C ILE A 24 8.72 -18.24 19.93
N MET A 25 10.00 -18.12 19.56
CA MET A 25 10.49 -17.04 18.70
C MET A 25 9.82 -17.08 17.31
N GLY A 26 9.60 -18.27 16.76
CA GLY A 26 8.91 -18.47 15.48
C GLY A 26 7.45 -17.99 15.46
N MET A 27 6.83 -17.79 16.63
CA MET A 27 5.46 -17.24 16.75
C MET A 27 5.39 -15.71 16.66
N GLY A 28 6.52 -15.03 16.51
CA GLY A 28 6.59 -13.56 16.41
C GLY A 28 6.00 -12.85 17.64
N GLN A 29 5.16 -11.86 17.45
CA GLN A 29 4.56 -11.10 18.57
C GLN A 29 3.77 -11.98 19.55
N ARG A 30 3.11 -13.05 19.07
CA ARG A 30 2.38 -13.98 19.95
C ARG A 30 3.32 -14.77 20.87
N GLY A 31 4.57 -14.99 20.46
CA GLY A 31 5.57 -15.69 21.27
C GLY A 31 6.01 -14.89 22.50
N GLN A 32 5.97 -13.56 22.45
CA GLN A 32 6.38 -12.72 23.59
C GLN A 32 5.58 -13.02 24.88
N SER A 33 4.29 -13.27 24.75
CA SER A 33 3.44 -13.63 25.90
C SER A 33 3.72 -15.02 26.46
N LEU A 34 4.45 -15.87 25.74
CA LEU A 34 4.82 -17.23 26.10
C LEU A 34 6.25 -17.35 26.67
N MET A 35 7.00 -16.24 26.74
CA MET A 35 8.33 -16.20 27.35
C MET A 35 8.24 -16.20 28.89
N ASN A 36 7.62 -17.24 29.46
CA ASN A 36 7.50 -17.48 30.89
C ASN A 36 7.40 -18.99 31.14
N PRO A 37 7.63 -19.48 32.37
CA PRO A 37 7.66 -20.91 32.67
C PRO A 37 6.39 -21.67 32.27
N GLN A 38 5.23 -21.04 32.36
CA GLN A 38 3.96 -21.65 31.99
C GLN A 38 3.79 -21.73 30.45
N GLY A 39 4.20 -20.67 29.73
CA GLY A 39 4.22 -20.66 28.28
C GLY A 39 5.23 -21.66 27.69
N GLU A 40 6.43 -21.73 28.27
CA GLU A 40 7.43 -22.74 27.88
C GLU A 40 6.92 -24.17 28.06
N LYS A 41 6.24 -24.45 29.19
CA LYS A 41 5.61 -25.75 29.41
C LYS A 41 4.54 -26.06 28.40
N MET A 42 3.69 -25.08 28.07
CA MET A 42 2.65 -25.26 27.05
C MET A 42 3.24 -25.54 25.66
N VAL A 43 4.30 -24.82 25.26
CA VAL A 43 4.99 -25.04 23.98
C VAL A 43 5.71 -26.39 23.98
N LEU A 44 6.34 -26.81 25.10
CA LEU A 44 6.92 -28.14 25.25
C LEU A 44 5.89 -29.25 25.00
N GLU A 45 4.69 -29.15 25.60
CA GLU A 45 3.62 -30.13 25.36
C GLU A 45 3.17 -30.15 23.90
N GLN A 46 3.09 -29.00 23.23
CA GLN A 46 2.81 -28.96 21.79
C GLN A 46 3.88 -29.67 20.95
N LEU A 47 5.18 -29.47 21.29
CA LEU A 47 6.27 -30.17 20.60
C LEU A 47 6.24 -31.67 20.85
N ILE A 48 5.91 -32.12 22.08
CA ILE A 48 5.73 -33.52 22.41
C ILE A 48 4.58 -34.12 21.58
N ASN A 49 3.42 -33.46 21.56
CA ASN A 49 2.26 -33.91 20.78
C ASN A 49 2.59 -34.02 19.28
N ARG A 50 3.30 -33.03 18.72
CA ARG A 50 3.79 -33.06 17.34
C ARG A 50 4.72 -34.26 17.09
N ALA A 51 5.65 -34.51 18.00
CA ALA A 51 6.59 -35.63 17.89
C ALA A 51 5.86 -36.99 17.96
N LEU A 52 4.85 -37.12 18.83
CA LEU A 52 4.01 -38.32 18.94
C LEU A 52 3.23 -38.58 17.63
N LEU A 53 2.60 -37.53 17.08
CA LEU A 53 1.86 -37.65 15.81
C LEU A 53 2.78 -38.02 14.65
N LEU A 54 3.99 -37.45 14.59
CA LEU A 54 4.98 -37.80 13.58
C LEU A 54 5.48 -39.23 13.73
N ALA A 55 5.69 -39.68 14.97
CA ALA A 55 6.06 -41.08 15.23
C ALA A 55 4.94 -42.07 14.80
N ALA A 56 3.68 -41.74 15.07
CA ALA A 56 2.53 -42.52 14.59
C ALA A 56 2.47 -42.53 13.06
N ALA A 57 2.58 -41.37 12.40
CA ALA A 57 2.56 -41.27 10.94
C ALA A 57 3.65 -42.12 10.28
N ARG A 58 4.87 -42.15 10.86
CA ARG A 58 5.96 -43.00 10.38
C ARG A 58 5.70 -44.48 10.59
N LYS A 59 5.15 -44.84 11.76
CA LYS A 59 4.75 -46.22 12.05
C LYS A 59 3.68 -46.72 11.09
N ASP A 60 2.71 -45.87 10.77
CA ASP A 60 1.59 -46.20 9.89
C ASP A 60 1.97 -46.08 8.40
N LEU A 61 3.27 -45.79 8.11
CA LEU A 61 3.80 -45.71 6.75
C LEU A 61 3.04 -44.70 5.85
N ILE A 62 2.58 -43.58 6.43
CA ILE A 62 1.81 -42.55 5.69
C ILE A 62 2.60 -42.03 4.47
N GLU A 63 3.93 -42.04 4.49
CA GLU A 63 4.77 -41.69 3.34
C GLU A 63 4.51 -42.52 2.07
N PHE A 64 3.91 -43.71 2.22
CA PHE A 64 3.53 -44.60 1.10
C PHE A 64 2.09 -44.39 0.65
N ASP A 65 1.28 -43.66 1.41
CA ASP A 65 -0.10 -43.35 1.07
C ASP A 65 -0.19 -42.57 -0.26
N PRO A 66 -1.08 -42.98 -1.20
CA PRO A 66 -1.18 -42.32 -2.50
C PRO A 66 -1.57 -40.84 -2.42
N GLU A 67 -2.45 -40.46 -1.49
CA GLU A 67 -2.88 -39.07 -1.30
C GLU A 67 -1.75 -38.23 -0.74
N PHE A 68 -1.02 -38.73 0.26
CA PHE A 68 0.15 -38.08 0.81
C PHE A 68 1.23 -37.84 -0.26
N LYS A 69 1.50 -38.87 -1.09
CA LYS A 69 2.48 -38.74 -2.20
C LYS A 69 2.07 -37.68 -3.21
N ALA A 70 0.77 -37.61 -3.55
CA ALA A 70 0.28 -36.60 -4.47
C ALA A 70 0.45 -35.19 -3.89
N GLN A 71 0.12 -34.98 -2.60
CA GLN A 71 0.32 -33.72 -1.92
C GLN A 71 1.80 -33.34 -1.81
N LEU A 72 2.67 -34.30 -1.47
CA LEU A 72 4.10 -34.09 -1.40
C LEU A 72 4.71 -33.70 -2.75
N ALA A 73 4.27 -34.35 -3.84
CA ALA A 73 4.70 -34.00 -5.19
C ALA A 73 4.31 -32.56 -5.55
N ALA A 74 3.06 -32.15 -5.28
CA ALA A 74 2.60 -30.80 -5.53
C ALA A 74 3.40 -29.75 -4.74
N VAL A 75 3.65 -29.99 -3.45
CA VAL A 75 4.48 -29.10 -2.61
C VAL A 75 5.91 -29.03 -3.13
N LYS A 76 6.48 -30.15 -3.56
CA LYS A 76 7.82 -30.21 -4.14
C LYS A 76 7.90 -29.38 -5.41
N ASP A 77 6.93 -29.49 -6.32
CA ASP A 77 6.93 -28.76 -7.59
C ASP A 77 6.77 -27.24 -7.34
N GLU A 78 5.90 -26.85 -6.40
CA GLU A 78 5.78 -25.45 -5.98
C GLU A 78 7.09 -24.90 -5.40
N LEU A 79 7.74 -25.68 -4.54
CA LEU A 79 9.01 -25.28 -3.94
C LEU A 79 10.12 -25.16 -4.99
N MET A 80 10.21 -26.11 -5.93
CA MET A 80 11.18 -26.06 -7.04
C MET A 80 10.95 -24.81 -7.91
N THR A 81 9.70 -24.48 -8.20
CA THR A 81 9.32 -23.27 -8.97
C THR A 81 9.75 -22.00 -8.21
N LYS A 82 9.46 -21.91 -6.92
CA LYS A 82 9.91 -20.78 -6.08
C LYS A 82 11.44 -20.63 -6.05
N PHE A 83 12.15 -21.73 -5.95
CA PHE A 83 13.62 -21.72 -5.99
C PHE A 83 14.16 -21.23 -7.33
N GLU A 84 13.57 -21.65 -8.46
CA GLU A 84 14.01 -21.20 -9.79
C GLU A 84 13.70 -19.72 -10.02
N ILE A 85 12.53 -19.23 -9.57
CA ILE A 85 12.20 -17.81 -9.58
C ILE A 85 13.25 -17.02 -8.77
N ASN A 86 13.53 -17.47 -7.54
CA ASN A 86 14.49 -16.78 -6.68
C ASN A 86 15.89 -16.76 -7.30
N ARG A 87 16.32 -17.86 -7.97
CA ARG A 87 17.59 -17.90 -8.70
C ARG A 87 17.68 -16.86 -9.81
N ALA A 88 16.55 -16.58 -10.47
CA ALA A 88 16.50 -15.58 -11.55
C ALA A 88 16.67 -14.15 -11.02
N ILE A 89 16.23 -13.87 -9.79
CA ILE A 89 16.13 -12.49 -9.27
C ILE A 89 17.09 -12.18 -8.11
N LYS A 90 17.63 -13.17 -7.39
CA LYS A 90 18.40 -12.96 -6.14
C LYS A 90 19.64 -12.08 -6.28
N ASP A 91 20.26 -12.09 -7.46
CA ASP A 91 21.49 -11.33 -7.72
C ASP A 91 21.19 -9.96 -8.35
N VAL A 92 19.92 -9.65 -8.60
CA VAL A 92 19.47 -8.35 -9.10
C VAL A 92 19.61 -7.33 -7.98
N LYS A 93 20.36 -6.29 -8.25
CA LYS A 93 20.60 -5.18 -7.31
C LYS A 93 20.38 -3.85 -8.00
N ILE A 94 20.12 -2.86 -7.21
CA ILE A 94 20.10 -1.47 -7.63
C ILE A 94 21.01 -0.66 -6.72
N THR A 95 21.80 0.20 -7.31
CA THR A 95 22.70 1.11 -6.59
C THR A 95 22.01 2.46 -6.38
N ASP A 96 22.46 3.19 -5.36
CA ASP A 96 21.96 4.55 -5.11
C ASP A 96 22.27 5.50 -6.28
N ALA A 97 23.33 5.24 -7.04
CA ALA A 97 23.66 6.00 -8.25
C ALA A 97 22.60 5.82 -9.35
N GLU A 98 22.14 4.58 -9.59
CA GLU A 98 21.08 4.30 -10.57
C GLU A 98 19.72 4.92 -10.13
N VAL A 99 19.44 4.92 -8.83
CA VAL A 99 18.24 5.58 -8.29
C VAL A 99 18.31 7.09 -8.53
N LYS A 100 19.48 7.68 -8.27
CA LYS A 100 19.69 9.12 -8.50
C LYS A 100 19.61 9.48 -9.97
N GLU A 101 20.19 8.68 -10.85
CA GLU A 101 20.12 8.86 -12.31
C GLU A 101 18.67 8.84 -12.80
N TYR A 102 17.86 7.89 -12.30
CA TYR A 102 16.43 7.83 -12.64
C TYR A 102 15.69 9.07 -12.16
N PHE A 103 15.93 9.49 -10.92
CA PHE A 103 15.32 10.69 -10.35
C PHE A 103 15.63 11.94 -11.19
N ASP A 104 16.90 12.14 -11.56
CA ASP A 104 17.34 13.28 -12.35
C ASP A 104 16.81 13.26 -13.79
N ALA A 105 16.59 12.07 -14.35
CA ALA A 105 16.06 11.90 -15.71
C ALA A 105 14.54 12.09 -15.82
N HIS A 106 13.79 12.03 -14.69
CA HIS A 106 12.32 12.07 -14.68
C HIS A 106 11.75 13.09 -13.69
N PRO A 107 12.19 14.37 -13.74
CA PRO A 107 11.77 15.39 -12.75
C PRO A 107 10.25 15.59 -12.72
N GLU A 108 9.56 15.35 -13.84
CA GLU A 108 8.10 15.47 -13.95
C GLU A 108 7.34 14.47 -13.08
N GLN A 109 7.93 13.33 -12.72
CA GLN A 109 7.31 12.33 -11.85
C GLN A 109 7.41 12.69 -10.36
N PHE A 110 8.30 13.63 -10.04
CA PHE A 110 8.60 14.05 -8.67
C PHE A 110 8.13 15.47 -8.37
N ASP A 111 7.27 16.03 -9.22
CA ASP A 111 6.59 17.29 -8.95
C ASP A 111 5.25 17.01 -8.26
N ARG A 112 5.06 17.56 -7.07
CA ARG A 112 3.77 17.49 -6.35
C ARG A 112 2.64 18.23 -7.06
N GLY A 113 2.99 19.05 -8.05
CA GLY A 113 2.05 19.98 -8.67
C GLY A 113 1.55 21.06 -7.72
N ALA A 114 0.97 22.10 -8.29
CA ALA A 114 0.29 23.11 -7.50
C ALA A 114 -1.06 22.55 -6.99
N THR A 115 -1.43 22.91 -5.76
CA THR A 115 -2.70 22.56 -5.16
C THR A 115 -3.48 23.78 -4.69
N VAL A 116 -4.78 23.64 -4.60
CA VAL A 116 -5.69 24.67 -4.10
C VAL A 116 -6.61 24.03 -3.06
N ASN A 117 -6.73 24.67 -1.89
CA ASN A 117 -7.76 24.37 -0.92
C ASN A 117 -8.88 25.40 -1.09
N ALA A 118 -10.09 24.92 -1.38
CA ALA A 118 -11.22 25.82 -1.63
C ALA A 118 -12.53 25.31 -1.05
N SER A 119 -13.42 26.27 -0.78
CA SER A 119 -14.82 26.02 -0.50
C SER A 119 -15.68 26.48 -1.69
N HIS A 120 -16.84 25.86 -1.88
CA HIS A 120 -17.78 26.28 -2.91
C HIS A 120 -19.24 26.28 -2.46
N ILE A 121 -20.05 27.06 -3.19
CA ILE A 121 -21.51 27.08 -3.10
C ILE A 121 -22.02 26.73 -4.50
N LEU A 122 -22.80 25.66 -4.63
CA LEU A 122 -23.41 25.23 -5.90
C LEU A 122 -24.90 25.55 -5.90
N VAL A 123 -25.35 26.24 -6.94
CA VAL A 123 -26.78 26.57 -7.16
C VAL A 123 -27.17 26.31 -8.61
N ASP A 124 -28.47 26.30 -8.87
CA ASP A 124 -29.07 25.93 -10.15
C ASP A 124 -29.12 27.09 -11.17
N SER A 125 -28.97 28.35 -10.74
CA SER A 125 -29.08 29.50 -11.62
C SER A 125 -28.07 30.60 -11.33
N GLU A 126 -27.71 31.34 -12.37
CA GLU A 126 -26.78 32.47 -12.31
C GLU A 126 -27.31 33.61 -11.41
N ASP A 127 -28.60 33.91 -11.49
CA ASP A 127 -29.23 34.94 -10.68
C ASP A 127 -29.10 34.64 -9.18
N LYS A 128 -29.32 33.36 -8.78
CA LYS A 128 -29.11 32.94 -7.39
C LYS A 128 -27.64 33.08 -6.98
N ALA A 129 -26.69 32.67 -7.84
CA ALA A 129 -25.29 32.81 -7.57
C ALA A 129 -24.87 34.27 -7.40
N ASN A 130 -25.34 35.16 -8.28
CA ASN A 130 -25.10 36.61 -8.18
C ASN A 130 -25.69 37.20 -6.89
N GLY A 131 -26.91 36.81 -6.53
CA GLY A 131 -27.54 37.27 -5.29
C GLY A 131 -26.79 36.83 -4.03
N ILE A 132 -26.26 35.59 -4.00
CA ILE A 132 -25.46 35.09 -2.89
C ILE A 132 -24.11 35.82 -2.86
N LYS A 133 -23.45 36.01 -4.01
CA LYS A 133 -22.21 36.78 -4.10
C LYS A 133 -22.36 38.17 -3.51
N ALA A 134 -23.43 38.88 -3.87
CA ALA A 134 -23.72 40.23 -3.32
C ALA A 134 -23.86 40.21 -1.79
N GLN A 135 -24.55 39.22 -1.21
CA GLN A 135 -24.67 39.07 0.25
C GLN A 135 -23.30 38.81 0.92
N LEU A 136 -22.43 38.01 0.28
CA LEU A 136 -21.07 37.78 0.77
C LEU A 136 -20.22 39.04 0.72
N GLU A 137 -20.27 39.79 -0.37
CA GLU A 137 -19.53 41.05 -0.55
C GLU A 137 -19.98 42.15 0.43
N ASN A 138 -21.28 42.21 0.72
CA ASN A 138 -21.86 43.15 1.69
C ASN A 138 -21.61 42.73 3.15
N GLY A 139 -21.09 41.50 3.39
CA GLY A 139 -20.87 40.98 4.74
C GLY A 139 -22.18 40.61 5.48
N GLU A 140 -23.28 40.40 4.74
CA GLU A 140 -24.58 40.01 5.31
C GLU A 140 -24.59 38.59 5.83
N VAL A 141 -23.77 37.71 5.22
CA VAL A 141 -23.60 36.31 5.60
C VAL A 141 -22.14 35.89 5.44
N THR A 142 -21.71 34.93 6.21
CA THR A 142 -20.41 34.25 6.01
C THR A 142 -20.50 33.25 4.86
N PHE A 143 -19.36 32.88 4.27
CA PHE A 143 -19.32 31.89 3.19
C PHE A 143 -19.85 30.54 3.65
N GLU A 144 -19.50 30.13 4.86
CA GLU A 144 -19.91 28.87 5.48
C GLU A 144 -21.42 28.83 5.75
N GLU A 145 -22.03 29.96 6.21
CA GLU A 145 -23.46 30.08 6.39
C GLU A 145 -24.21 30.05 5.05
N ALA A 146 -23.68 30.76 4.06
CA ALA A 146 -24.24 30.78 2.71
C ALA A 146 -24.16 29.38 2.06
N ALA A 147 -23.07 28.64 2.24
CA ALA A 147 -22.93 27.27 1.77
C ALA A 147 -24.00 26.35 2.39
N LYS A 148 -24.17 26.39 3.72
CA LYS A 148 -25.17 25.59 4.43
C LYS A 148 -26.58 25.91 3.98
N ARG A 149 -26.88 27.18 3.74
CA ARG A 149 -28.22 27.68 3.44
C ARG A 149 -28.64 27.47 1.98
N TYR A 150 -27.73 27.66 1.06
CA TYR A 150 -28.06 27.78 -0.36
C TYR A 150 -27.46 26.67 -1.23
N SER A 151 -26.35 26.05 -0.82
CA SER A 151 -25.67 25.05 -1.66
C SER A 151 -26.48 23.75 -1.79
N THR A 152 -26.54 23.25 -3.01
CA THR A 152 -27.11 21.93 -3.32
C THR A 152 -26.07 20.80 -3.19
N CYS A 153 -24.79 21.14 -3.04
CA CYS A 153 -23.71 20.16 -2.87
C CYS A 153 -23.67 19.58 -1.44
N PRO A 154 -23.38 18.28 -1.26
CA PRO A 154 -23.20 17.67 0.06
C PRO A 154 -22.13 18.34 0.93
N SER A 155 -21.11 18.97 0.33
CA SER A 155 -20.06 19.71 1.05
C SER A 155 -20.62 20.87 1.90
N LYS A 156 -21.87 21.30 1.68
CA LYS A 156 -22.52 22.33 2.48
C LYS A 156 -22.48 22.08 3.98
N GLU A 157 -22.53 20.82 4.41
CA GLU A 157 -22.47 20.45 5.83
C GLU A 157 -21.15 20.89 6.50
N ASN A 158 -20.07 20.94 5.70
CA ASN A 158 -18.74 21.44 6.10
C ASN A 158 -18.48 22.87 5.60
N GLY A 159 -19.53 23.71 5.47
CA GLY A 159 -19.38 25.09 4.98
C GLY A 159 -18.92 25.19 3.52
N GLY A 160 -19.17 24.16 2.72
CA GLY A 160 -18.78 24.09 1.31
C GLY A 160 -17.33 23.63 1.08
N ASN A 161 -16.57 23.28 2.11
CA ASN A 161 -15.14 22.90 1.98
C ASN A 161 -14.99 21.61 1.19
N LEU A 162 -14.10 21.65 0.16
CA LEU A 162 -13.76 20.52 -0.70
C LEU A 162 -12.39 19.89 -0.33
N GLY A 163 -11.67 20.52 0.61
CA GLY A 163 -10.29 20.15 0.90
C GLY A 163 -9.31 20.65 -0.16
N GLU A 164 -8.12 20.08 -0.13
CA GLU A 164 -7.04 20.37 -1.06
C GLU A 164 -7.16 19.48 -2.30
N PHE A 165 -7.00 20.07 -3.49
CA PHE A 165 -7.03 19.37 -4.77
C PHE A 165 -5.99 19.93 -5.73
N GLY A 166 -5.44 19.05 -6.56
CA GLY A 166 -4.51 19.37 -7.64
C GLY A 166 -5.23 19.48 -8.99
N LYS A 167 -4.46 19.80 -10.03
CA LYS A 167 -4.97 19.84 -11.41
C LYS A 167 -5.46 18.47 -11.88
N GLY A 168 -6.55 18.44 -12.64
CA GLY A 168 -7.19 17.24 -13.17
C GLY A 168 -8.16 16.53 -12.22
N GLN A 169 -8.34 17.05 -10.99
CA GLN A 169 -9.24 16.47 -9.99
C GLN A 169 -10.65 17.07 -10.01
N MET A 170 -10.80 18.25 -10.61
CA MET A 170 -12.09 18.94 -10.73
C MET A 170 -12.47 19.14 -12.19
N VAL A 171 -13.73 19.50 -12.46
CA VAL A 171 -14.15 19.91 -13.80
C VAL A 171 -13.39 21.16 -14.22
N LYS A 172 -13.04 21.24 -15.50
CA LYS A 172 -12.10 22.22 -16.02
C LYS A 172 -12.46 23.66 -15.67
N GLU A 173 -13.71 24.04 -15.81
CA GLU A 173 -14.17 25.42 -15.57
C GLU A 173 -14.01 25.81 -14.09
N PHE A 174 -14.28 24.86 -13.19
CA PHE A 174 -14.10 25.06 -11.74
C PHE A 174 -12.62 25.15 -11.38
N GLU A 175 -11.83 24.24 -11.93
CA GLU A 175 -10.38 24.18 -11.70
C GLU A 175 -9.70 25.47 -12.17
N ASP A 176 -9.95 25.89 -13.42
CA ASP A 176 -9.38 27.09 -13.99
C ASP A 176 -9.68 28.33 -13.12
N ALA A 177 -10.94 28.45 -12.65
CA ALA A 177 -11.35 29.55 -11.77
C ALA A 177 -10.69 29.48 -10.39
N ALA A 178 -10.62 28.31 -9.76
CA ALA A 178 -10.00 28.12 -8.45
C ALA A 178 -8.50 28.41 -8.49
N PHE A 179 -7.81 27.94 -9.53
CA PHE A 179 -6.37 28.18 -9.68
C PHE A 179 -6.04 29.63 -10.08
N ALA A 180 -6.95 30.37 -10.73
CA ALA A 180 -6.76 31.78 -11.04
C ALA A 180 -7.04 32.70 -9.84
N LEU A 181 -7.90 32.31 -8.90
CA LEU A 181 -8.38 33.14 -7.79
C LEU A 181 -7.30 33.23 -6.68
N GLU A 182 -7.09 34.41 -6.12
CA GLU A 182 -6.19 34.61 -4.97
C GLU A 182 -6.78 34.02 -3.66
N PRO A 183 -5.94 33.55 -2.72
CA PRO A 183 -6.40 33.12 -1.41
C PRO A 183 -7.21 34.21 -0.68
N GLY A 184 -8.31 33.82 -0.05
CA GLY A 184 -9.24 34.70 0.65
C GLY A 184 -10.28 35.37 -0.24
N LYS A 185 -10.14 35.29 -1.57
CA LYS A 185 -11.11 35.87 -2.52
C LYS A 185 -12.24 34.92 -2.85
N VAL A 186 -13.38 35.51 -3.24
CA VAL A 186 -14.58 34.84 -3.73
C VAL A 186 -14.67 35.08 -5.24
N SER A 187 -14.99 34.04 -6.02
CA SER A 187 -15.12 34.12 -7.47
C SER A 187 -16.40 34.83 -7.92
N ASP A 188 -16.44 35.23 -9.17
CA ASP A 188 -17.68 35.36 -9.91
C ASP A 188 -18.37 33.99 -10.04
N PRO A 189 -19.70 33.95 -10.37
CA PRO A 189 -20.36 32.70 -10.66
C PRO A 189 -19.69 31.94 -11.81
N VAL A 190 -19.24 30.71 -11.53
CA VAL A 190 -18.57 29.81 -12.48
C VAL A 190 -19.57 28.76 -12.96
N LYS A 191 -19.87 28.76 -14.25
CA LYS A 191 -20.80 27.79 -14.86
C LYS A 191 -20.07 26.48 -15.12
N THR A 192 -20.69 25.37 -14.69
CA THR A 192 -20.25 23.99 -15.02
C THR A 192 -21.46 23.17 -15.45
N GLN A 193 -21.24 21.90 -15.79
CA GLN A 193 -22.34 20.95 -16.06
C GLN A 193 -23.27 20.70 -14.85
N PHE A 194 -22.85 21.02 -13.63
CA PHE A 194 -23.61 20.81 -12.39
C PHE A 194 -24.45 22.03 -11.99
N GLY A 195 -24.21 23.19 -12.56
CA GLY A 195 -24.84 24.46 -12.20
C GLY A 195 -23.83 25.59 -12.10
N TYR A 196 -24.11 26.56 -11.22
CA TYR A 196 -23.28 27.73 -10.98
C TYR A 196 -22.60 27.62 -9.62
N HIS A 197 -21.29 27.78 -9.63
CA HIS A 197 -20.43 27.70 -8.43
C HIS A 197 -19.96 29.11 -8.04
N ILE A 198 -20.00 29.40 -6.75
CA ILE A 198 -19.25 30.48 -6.13
C ILE A 198 -18.12 29.80 -5.39
N ILE A 199 -16.88 30.18 -5.67
CA ILE A 199 -15.67 29.54 -5.15
C ILE A 199 -14.94 30.52 -4.23
N LYS A 200 -14.50 30.05 -3.05
CA LYS A 200 -13.61 30.77 -2.14
C LYS A 200 -12.34 29.96 -1.95
N VAL A 201 -11.24 30.49 -2.40
CA VAL A 201 -9.92 29.86 -2.17
C VAL A 201 -9.48 30.16 -0.74
N LEU A 202 -9.12 29.12 0.00
CA LEU A 202 -8.64 29.22 1.37
C LEU A 202 -7.11 29.32 1.40
N SER A 203 -6.43 28.48 0.65
CA SER A 203 -4.97 28.49 0.50
C SER A 203 -4.56 27.91 -0.85
N LYS A 204 -3.36 28.23 -1.27
CA LYS A 204 -2.68 27.64 -2.43
C LYS A 204 -1.32 27.14 -2.00
N SER A 205 -0.90 26.06 -2.58
CA SER A 205 0.47 25.56 -2.54
C SER A 205 1.03 25.59 -3.95
N ASP A 206 2.17 26.24 -4.12
CA ASP A 206 2.86 26.20 -5.41
C ASP A 206 3.36 24.77 -5.68
N SER A 207 3.55 24.48 -6.96
CA SER A 207 4.24 23.26 -7.39
C SER A 207 5.60 23.19 -6.67
N SER A 208 5.86 22.06 -6.02
CA SER A 208 7.13 21.81 -5.35
C SER A 208 7.67 20.46 -5.77
N ALA A 209 8.90 20.45 -6.30
CA ALA A 209 9.59 19.22 -6.57
C ALA A 209 9.90 18.49 -5.26
N LEU A 210 9.61 17.19 -5.23
CA LEU A 210 10.11 16.30 -4.18
C LEU A 210 11.64 16.28 -4.24
N THR A 211 12.28 16.30 -3.08
CA THR A 211 13.73 16.12 -3.03
C THR A 211 14.07 14.64 -3.20
N PHE A 212 15.30 14.37 -3.67
CA PHE A 212 15.79 13.00 -3.80
C PHE A 212 15.72 12.23 -2.47
N ASP A 213 16.07 12.88 -1.36
CA ASP A 213 16.08 12.25 -0.04
C ASP A 213 14.67 11.85 0.43
N GLU A 214 13.61 12.60 0.03
CA GLU A 214 12.24 12.26 0.36
C GLU A 214 11.73 11.01 -0.36
N VAL A 215 12.22 10.73 -1.57
CA VAL A 215 11.71 9.64 -2.43
C VAL A 215 12.68 8.46 -2.56
N LYS A 216 13.93 8.63 -2.17
CA LYS A 216 15.03 7.68 -2.42
C LYS A 216 14.68 6.25 -2.06
N ASP A 217 14.18 6.00 -0.86
CA ASP A 217 13.96 4.64 -0.37
C ASP A 217 12.81 3.97 -1.11
N GLN A 218 11.69 4.68 -1.30
CA GLN A 218 10.56 4.18 -2.06
C GLN A 218 10.92 3.96 -3.53
N LEU A 219 11.60 4.93 -4.16
CA LEU A 219 12.03 4.83 -5.55
C LEU A 219 13.01 3.65 -5.74
N LYS A 220 13.89 3.42 -4.77
CA LYS A 220 14.81 2.29 -4.78
C LYS A 220 14.09 0.95 -4.77
N GLU A 221 13.05 0.81 -3.95
CA GLU A 221 12.22 -0.40 -3.90
C GLU A 221 11.47 -0.61 -5.22
N GLU A 222 10.87 0.43 -5.79
CA GLU A 222 10.13 0.37 -7.05
C GLU A 222 11.05 -0.02 -8.22
N LEU A 223 12.20 0.62 -8.35
CA LEU A 223 13.16 0.32 -9.40
C LEU A 223 13.80 -1.07 -9.25
N LEU A 224 14.03 -1.52 -8.01
CA LEU A 224 14.50 -2.88 -7.75
C LEU A 224 13.44 -3.91 -8.17
N ALA A 225 12.18 -3.68 -7.82
CA ALA A 225 11.08 -4.56 -8.21
C ALA A 225 10.94 -4.62 -9.75
N ASP A 226 11.07 -3.48 -10.45
CA ASP A 226 11.04 -3.44 -11.92
C ASP A 226 12.21 -4.22 -12.54
N LYS A 227 13.42 -4.05 -12.01
CA LYS A 227 14.59 -4.84 -12.45
C LYS A 227 14.40 -6.33 -12.23
N GLN A 228 13.85 -6.73 -11.08
CA GLN A 228 13.58 -8.13 -10.76
C GLN A 228 12.51 -8.71 -11.70
N ARG A 229 11.46 -7.94 -11.99
CA ARG A 229 10.44 -8.32 -12.97
C ARG A 229 11.04 -8.55 -14.36
N LYS A 230 11.88 -7.63 -14.84
CA LYS A 230 12.59 -7.77 -16.13
C LYS A 230 13.51 -8.99 -16.16
N ALA A 231 14.23 -9.27 -15.07
CA ALA A 231 15.08 -10.47 -14.96
C ALA A 231 14.25 -11.76 -15.01
N TYR A 232 13.13 -11.79 -14.30
CA TYR A 232 12.17 -12.90 -14.35
C TYR A 232 11.61 -13.11 -15.77
N GLU A 233 11.14 -12.05 -16.43
CA GLU A 233 10.62 -12.11 -17.81
C GLU A 233 11.69 -12.60 -18.80
N SER A 234 12.92 -12.11 -18.66
CA SER A 234 14.07 -12.59 -19.45
C SER A 234 14.30 -14.08 -19.26
N ARG A 235 14.27 -14.56 -17.99
CA ARG A 235 14.41 -15.98 -17.67
C ARG A 235 13.29 -16.82 -18.31
N ILE A 236 12.05 -16.36 -18.20
CA ILE A 236 10.90 -17.03 -18.83
C ILE A 236 11.08 -17.12 -20.35
N ASN A 237 11.53 -16.05 -21.01
CA ASN A 237 11.78 -16.06 -22.45
C ASN A 237 12.88 -17.05 -22.86
N GLN A 238 13.96 -17.16 -22.07
CA GLN A 238 14.98 -18.20 -22.28
C GLN A 238 14.39 -19.61 -22.13
N LEU A 239 13.54 -19.83 -21.11
CA LEU A 239 12.92 -21.13 -20.88
C LEU A 239 11.95 -21.52 -22.01
N LYS A 240 11.21 -20.56 -22.58
CA LYS A 240 10.34 -20.80 -23.76
C LYS A 240 11.10 -21.26 -24.99
N ILE A 241 12.37 -20.90 -25.12
CA ILE A 241 13.24 -21.41 -26.20
C ILE A 241 13.63 -22.86 -25.93
N LEU A 242 13.93 -23.19 -24.67
CA LEU A 242 14.34 -24.53 -24.26
C LEU A 242 13.18 -25.53 -24.19
N PHE A 243 12.02 -25.05 -23.82
CA PHE A 243 10.79 -25.84 -23.60
C PHE A 243 9.67 -25.25 -24.46
N PRO A 244 9.42 -25.79 -25.67
CA PRO A 244 8.34 -25.31 -26.54
C PRO A 244 6.98 -25.33 -25.81
N VAL A 245 6.18 -24.29 -26.06
CA VAL A 245 4.86 -24.13 -25.44
C VAL A 245 3.80 -24.20 -26.52
N ASP A 246 3.00 -25.26 -26.50
CA ASP A 246 1.80 -25.39 -27.32
C ASP A 246 0.61 -24.73 -26.61
N ARG A 247 -0.19 -23.97 -27.35
CA ARG A 247 -1.43 -23.35 -26.86
C ARG A 247 -2.58 -23.84 -27.73
N PHE A 248 -3.64 -24.31 -27.09
CA PHE A 248 -4.82 -24.87 -27.74
C PHE A 248 -6.05 -23.99 -27.53
#